data_c7a081d8520c0611d17e1ca5143b13fd
#
_entry.id   c7a081d8520c0611d17e1ca5143b13fd
#
_cell.length_a   1.000
_cell.length_b   1.000
_cell.length_c   1.000
_cell.angle_alpha   90.00
_cell.angle_beta   90.00
_cell.angle_gamma   90.00
#
_symmetry.space_group_name_H-M   'P 1'
#
loop_
_entity.id
_entity.type
_entity.pdbx_description
1 polymer ?
#
loop_
_entity_poly.entity_id
_entity_poly.type
_entity_poly.pdbx_seq_one_letter_code
_entity_poly.pdbx_strand_id
1 'polypeptide(L)'
;MEGTMYQLIAKDHEAKRGRLTTPHGVIETPVFMNVGTVAAIKGAVSTVDLKEIKTQVELSNTYHLHVRPGDQVVKKLGGLHSFMNWDRPILTDSGGFQVFSLAGLRKIKEEGVYFNSHIDGRKIFMGPEESMQIQSNLASTIAMAFDECPPHPATREYMQNSVDRTTRWLKRCKAEMDRLNGLPDTINPQQMLFGINQGGTFEDIRIEHAKQIRELDLDGYALGGLAVGESHEEMYHILEKTVPYLPEEKPVYLMGVGTPQNILESVERGVDFFDCVYPARNGRHGHAYTNYGKMNLMNAKYELDDRPIEEGCQCPTCRHYSIAYIRHLLKAKEMLGLRLLVLHNLYFYNTMMEEIREAIEQQRFSAYKKEKLERMESGSNQ
;
A
#
# COMPACT_ATOMS: atom_id res chain seq x y z
N MET A 1 -16.38 -5.83 -24.35
CA MET A 1 -15.23 -5.50 -23.49
C MET A 1 -15.59 -5.99 -22.11
N GLU A 2 -14.95 -7.06 -21.64
CA GLU A 2 -15.12 -7.53 -20.26
C GLU A 2 -14.55 -6.45 -19.35
N GLY A 3 -15.40 -5.81 -18.55
CA GLY A 3 -14.99 -4.79 -17.61
C GLY A 3 -14.08 -5.36 -16.52
N THR A 4 -13.28 -4.50 -15.89
CA THR A 4 -12.53 -4.81 -14.67
C THR A 4 -13.50 -5.36 -13.63
N MET A 5 -13.24 -6.56 -13.11
CA MET A 5 -14.18 -7.23 -12.21
C MET A 5 -13.42 -7.88 -11.05
N TYR A 6 -13.87 -7.59 -9.83
CA TYR A 6 -13.45 -8.32 -8.65
C TYR A 6 -14.32 -9.56 -8.50
N GLN A 7 -13.68 -10.72 -8.40
CA GLN A 7 -14.33 -12.01 -8.21
C GLN A 7 -13.94 -12.58 -6.85
N LEU A 8 -14.91 -12.80 -5.99
CA LEU A 8 -14.72 -13.55 -4.75
C LEU A 8 -14.59 -15.04 -5.09
N ILE A 9 -13.48 -15.67 -4.71
CA ILE A 9 -13.18 -17.07 -5.00
C ILE A 9 -13.49 -17.96 -3.80
N ALA A 10 -13.08 -17.53 -2.59
CA ALA A 10 -13.32 -18.24 -1.35
C ALA A 10 -13.44 -17.29 -0.17
N LYS A 11 -14.10 -17.71 0.88
CA LYS A 11 -14.15 -17.05 2.19
C LYS A 11 -13.83 -18.06 3.28
N ASP A 12 -13.15 -17.60 4.31
CA ASP A 12 -13.01 -18.29 5.59
C ASP A 12 -13.38 -17.29 6.69
N HIS A 13 -14.60 -17.42 7.21
CA HIS A 13 -15.28 -16.38 7.98
C HIS A 13 -15.33 -15.05 7.21
N GLU A 14 -14.73 -13.95 7.74
CA GLU A 14 -14.69 -12.67 7.03
C GLU A 14 -13.46 -12.53 6.11
N ALA A 15 -12.46 -13.40 6.25
CA ALA A 15 -11.30 -13.40 5.38
C ALA A 15 -11.69 -13.79 3.94
N LYS A 16 -11.32 -12.95 2.98
CA LYS A 16 -11.67 -13.11 1.57
C LYS A 16 -10.46 -13.50 0.73
N ARG A 17 -10.69 -14.44 -0.19
CA ARG A 17 -9.79 -14.80 -1.28
C ARG A 17 -10.43 -14.35 -2.59
N GLY A 18 -9.88 -13.36 -3.23
CA GLY A 18 -10.46 -12.77 -4.44
C GLY A 18 -9.48 -12.63 -5.60
N ARG A 19 -10.00 -12.19 -6.72
CA ARG A 19 -9.26 -11.90 -7.95
C ARG A 19 -9.78 -10.61 -8.58
N LEU A 20 -8.89 -9.66 -8.81
CA LEU A 20 -9.20 -8.43 -9.52
C LEU A 20 -8.55 -8.47 -10.90
N THR A 21 -9.36 -8.51 -11.95
CA THR A 21 -8.89 -8.41 -13.33
C THR A 21 -8.70 -6.95 -13.71
N THR A 22 -7.52 -6.59 -14.21
CA THR A 22 -7.16 -5.22 -14.58
C THR A 22 -6.57 -5.16 -15.99
N PRO A 23 -6.46 -3.97 -16.60
CA PRO A 23 -5.82 -3.81 -17.92
C PRO A 23 -4.34 -4.26 -17.95
N HIS A 24 -3.68 -4.30 -16.80
CA HIS A 24 -2.25 -4.66 -16.68
C HIS A 24 -2.02 -6.02 -16.01
N GLY A 25 -3.04 -6.89 -16.03
CA GLY A 25 -2.97 -8.22 -15.47
C GLY A 25 -3.88 -8.44 -14.25
N VAL A 26 -3.79 -9.61 -13.68
CA VAL A 26 -4.65 -10.06 -12.59
C VAL A 26 -3.95 -9.81 -11.25
N ILE A 27 -4.72 -9.35 -10.27
CA ILE A 27 -4.29 -9.23 -8.87
C ILE A 27 -5.02 -10.30 -8.06
N GLU A 28 -4.26 -11.21 -7.47
CA GLU A 28 -4.76 -12.22 -6.54
C GLU A 28 -4.75 -11.66 -5.12
N THR A 29 -5.90 -11.60 -4.45
CA THR A 29 -6.04 -11.03 -3.11
C THR A 29 -6.27 -12.10 -2.05
N PRO A 30 -5.85 -11.85 -0.80
CA PRO A 30 -5.15 -10.66 -0.28
C PRO A 30 -3.78 -10.43 -0.91
N VAL A 31 -3.38 -9.16 -1.04
CA VAL A 31 -2.13 -8.75 -1.67
C VAL A 31 -1.41 -7.68 -0.87
N PHE A 32 -0.07 -7.76 -0.84
CA PHE A 32 0.79 -6.68 -0.34
C PHE A 32 1.40 -5.94 -1.54
N MET A 33 1.19 -4.63 -1.61
CA MET A 33 1.75 -3.77 -2.65
C MET A 33 3.13 -3.29 -2.22
N ASN A 34 4.15 -3.53 -3.06
CA ASN A 34 5.50 -3.09 -2.76
C ASN A 34 5.66 -1.60 -3.08
N VAL A 35 6.07 -0.80 -2.09
CA VAL A 35 6.06 0.66 -2.19
C VAL A 35 7.31 1.20 -2.86
N GLY A 36 7.13 1.78 -4.06
CA GLY A 36 8.12 2.50 -4.83
C GLY A 36 7.81 3.99 -4.88
N THR A 37 8.34 4.78 -3.97
CA THR A 37 8.01 6.20 -3.79
C THR A 37 8.13 7.03 -5.06
N VAL A 38 9.19 6.81 -5.86
CA VAL A 38 9.49 7.58 -7.08
C VAL A 38 9.70 6.64 -8.27
N ALA A 39 8.76 5.74 -8.52
CA ALA A 39 8.83 4.69 -9.52
C ALA A 39 10.03 3.73 -9.29
N ALA A 40 10.44 3.57 -8.05
CA ALA A 40 11.50 2.64 -7.64
C ALA A 40 11.41 2.35 -6.15
N ILE A 41 11.70 1.11 -5.76
CA ILE A 41 11.77 0.73 -4.34
C ILE A 41 13.06 1.27 -3.72
N LYS A 42 12.95 1.99 -2.62
CA LYS A 42 14.13 2.44 -1.87
C LYS A 42 14.94 1.25 -1.39
N GLY A 43 16.21 1.19 -1.75
CA GLY A 43 17.10 0.05 -1.50
C GLY A 43 17.65 -0.55 -2.80
N ALA A 44 17.58 0.20 -3.89
CA ALA A 44 18.12 -0.17 -5.21
C ALA A 44 17.50 -1.45 -5.79
N VAL A 45 16.21 -1.65 -5.59
CA VAL A 45 15.45 -2.78 -6.15
C VAL A 45 14.82 -2.37 -7.47
N SER A 46 15.17 -3.08 -8.55
CA SER A 46 14.67 -2.84 -9.90
C SER A 46 13.35 -3.57 -10.16
N THR A 47 12.68 -3.23 -11.26
CA THR A 47 11.49 -3.94 -11.73
C THR A 47 11.78 -5.40 -12.11
N VAL A 48 13.00 -5.70 -12.54
CA VAL A 48 13.45 -7.09 -12.77
C VAL A 48 13.47 -7.87 -11.46
N ASP A 49 14.04 -7.27 -10.41
CA ASP A 49 14.03 -7.85 -9.06
C ASP A 49 12.61 -8.06 -8.54
N LEU A 50 11.72 -7.08 -8.76
CA LEU A 50 10.32 -7.18 -8.31
C LEU A 50 9.59 -8.38 -8.95
N LYS A 51 9.89 -8.71 -10.19
CA LYS A 51 9.33 -9.91 -10.84
C LYS A 51 9.84 -11.19 -10.18
N GLU A 52 11.12 -11.24 -9.85
CA GLU A 52 11.74 -12.41 -9.21
C GLU A 52 11.22 -12.64 -7.79
N ILE A 53 10.91 -11.58 -7.05
CA ILE A 53 10.35 -11.68 -5.70
C ILE A 53 8.82 -11.75 -5.67
N LYS A 54 8.16 -12.07 -6.80
CA LYS A 54 6.73 -12.32 -6.93
C LYS A 54 5.83 -11.11 -6.66
N THR A 55 6.30 -9.90 -6.88
CA THR A 55 5.49 -8.69 -6.75
C THR A 55 4.34 -8.70 -7.74
N GLN A 56 3.11 -8.53 -7.27
CA GLN A 56 1.95 -8.40 -8.13
C GLN A 56 1.63 -6.95 -8.46
N VAL A 57 1.71 -6.07 -7.47
CA VAL A 57 1.35 -4.66 -7.57
C VAL A 57 2.48 -3.80 -7.01
N GLU A 58 2.92 -2.82 -7.79
CA GLU A 58 3.80 -1.75 -7.31
C GLU A 58 2.95 -0.54 -6.93
N LEU A 59 3.31 0.15 -5.84
CA LEU A 59 2.68 1.39 -5.43
C LEU A 59 3.64 2.56 -5.64
N SER A 60 3.26 3.52 -6.49
CA SER A 60 4.00 4.77 -6.72
C SER A 60 3.29 5.98 -6.11
N ASN A 61 4.09 6.97 -5.65
CA ASN A 61 3.55 8.14 -4.98
C ASN A 61 3.30 9.31 -5.95
N THR A 62 2.04 9.71 -6.07
CA THR A 62 1.57 10.79 -6.93
C THR A 62 2.26 12.11 -6.64
N TYR A 63 2.31 12.54 -5.39
CA TYR A 63 2.95 13.80 -5.01
C TYR A 63 4.44 13.84 -5.40
N HIS A 64 5.19 12.81 -5.06
CA HIS A 64 6.62 12.76 -5.34
C HIS A 64 6.91 12.80 -6.84
N LEU A 65 6.15 12.06 -7.63
CA LEU A 65 6.30 12.02 -9.08
C LEU A 65 5.83 13.30 -9.78
N HIS A 66 4.81 13.97 -9.24
CA HIS A 66 4.39 15.29 -9.72
C HIS A 66 5.47 16.35 -9.49
N VAL A 67 6.11 16.35 -8.32
CA VAL A 67 7.18 17.30 -8.00
C VAL A 67 8.45 16.98 -8.79
N ARG A 68 8.80 15.71 -8.95
CA ARG A 68 9.98 15.26 -9.70
C ARG A 68 9.79 13.81 -10.22
N PRO A 69 9.89 13.55 -11.50
CA PRO A 69 10.33 14.45 -12.61
C PRO A 69 9.22 15.38 -13.12
N GLY A 70 7.99 15.21 -12.66
CA GLY A 70 6.78 15.84 -13.16
C GLY A 70 5.94 14.83 -13.96
N ASP A 71 4.63 14.79 -13.67
CA ASP A 71 3.69 13.88 -14.32
C ASP A 71 3.61 14.08 -15.85
N GLN A 72 3.81 15.30 -16.33
CA GLN A 72 3.87 15.58 -17.77
C GLN A 72 5.08 14.94 -18.47
N VAL A 73 6.22 14.79 -17.76
CA VAL A 73 7.38 14.07 -18.27
C VAL A 73 7.03 12.58 -18.40
N VAL A 74 6.43 12.01 -17.36
CA VAL A 74 6.01 10.61 -17.36
C VAL A 74 4.96 10.34 -18.45
N LYS A 75 3.97 11.24 -18.63
CA LYS A 75 2.97 11.15 -19.73
C LYS A 75 3.63 11.08 -21.09
N LYS A 76 4.59 11.99 -21.37
CA LYS A 76 5.31 12.03 -22.65
C LYS A 76 6.11 10.75 -22.93
N LEU A 77 6.49 10.02 -21.90
CA LEU A 77 7.22 8.75 -21.98
C LEU A 77 6.30 7.51 -21.91
N GLY A 78 4.98 7.69 -22.05
CA GLY A 78 4.01 6.61 -22.14
C GLY A 78 3.45 6.11 -20.82
N GLY A 79 3.55 6.91 -19.75
CA GLY A 79 3.08 6.56 -18.40
C GLY A 79 4.09 5.75 -17.60
N LEU A 80 3.76 5.44 -16.35
CA LEU A 80 4.66 4.75 -15.40
C LEU A 80 5.11 3.37 -15.89
N HIS A 81 4.22 2.60 -16.50
CA HIS A 81 4.55 1.26 -17.00
C HIS A 81 5.71 1.30 -17.99
N SER A 82 5.64 2.20 -18.99
CA SER A 82 6.74 2.40 -19.93
C SER A 82 7.97 3.05 -19.28
N PHE A 83 7.76 4.05 -18.43
CA PHE A 83 8.82 4.82 -17.79
C PHE A 83 9.72 3.97 -16.89
N MET A 84 9.14 3.05 -16.10
CA MET A 84 9.89 2.18 -15.19
C MET A 84 10.08 0.75 -15.70
N ASN A 85 9.64 0.44 -16.91
CA ASN A 85 9.68 -0.92 -17.50
C ASN A 85 8.99 -1.95 -16.60
N TRP A 86 7.72 -1.70 -16.25
CA TRP A 86 6.89 -2.57 -15.43
C TRP A 86 5.60 -2.93 -16.15
N ASP A 87 5.29 -4.22 -16.27
CA ASP A 87 4.17 -4.75 -17.03
C ASP A 87 3.01 -5.30 -16.19
N ARG A 88 3.09 -5.12 -14.85
CA ARG A 88 2.05 -5.55 -13.91
C ARG A 88 1.32 -4.34 -13.32
N PRO A 89 0.22 -4.55 -12.57
CA PRO A 89 -0.53 -3.47 -11.97
C PRO A 89 0.31 -2.48 -11.15
N ILE A 90 -0.06 -1.20 -11.24
CA ILE A 90 0.46 -0.10 -10.43
C ILE A 90 -0.72 0.57 -9.75
N LEU A 91 -0.62 0.80 -8.45
CA LEU A 91 -1.50 1.71 -7.72
C LEU A 91 -0.76 3.02 -7.47
N THR A 92 -1.39 4.16 -7.76
CA THR A 92 -0.91 5.47 -7.32
C THR A 92 -1.74 5.97 -6.16
N ASP A 93 -1.08 6.47 -5.10
CA ASP A 93 -1.77 7.13 -4.02
C ASP A 93 -2.38 8.47 -4.48
N SER A 94 -3.20 9.08 -3.63
CA SER A 94 -3.85 10.36 -3.97
C SER A 94 -2.90 11.57 -3.95
N GLY A 95 -1.75 11.44 -3.30
CA GLY A 95 -0.87 12.55 -2.93
C GLY A 95 -1.33 13.30 -1.67
N GLY A 96 -2.55 13.05 -1.19
CA GLY A 96 -3.13 13.74 -0.03
C GLY A 96 -2.31 13.57 1.23
N PHE A 97 -1.98 12.35 1.62
CA PHE A 97 -1.19 12.10 2.84
C PHE A 97 0.14 12.85 2.85
N GLN A 98 0.89 12.87 1.73
CA GLN A 98 2.16 13.58 1.62
C GLN A 98 1.97 15.09 1.75
N VAL A 99 0.91 15.64 1.16
CA VAL A 99 0.54 17.05 1.32
C VAL A 99 0.26 17.37 2.79
N PHE A 100 -0.43 16.48 3.50
CA PHE A 100 -0.76 16.67 4.91
C PHE A 100 0.43 16.42 5.85
N SER A 101 1.34 15.51 5.52
CA SER A 101 2.48 15.13 6.38
C SER A 101 3.77 15.91 6.14
N LEU A 102 4.06 16.32 4.89
CA LEU A 102 5.32 16.95 4.51
C LEU A 102 5.24 18.47 4.41
N ALA A 103 4.04 19.03 4.26
CA ALA A 103 3.86 20.47 4.12
C ALA A 103 3.78 21.16 5.49
N GLY A 104 4.85 21.83 5.90
CA GLY A 104 4.90 22.59 7.15
C GLY A 104 3.90 23.76 7.22
N LEU A 105 3.60 24.40 6.09
CA LEU A 105 2.59 25.44 5.93
C LEU A 105 1.62 25.02 4.83
N ARG A 106 0.41 24.65 5.22
CA ARG A 106 -0.68 24.29 4.31
C ARG A 106 -1.95 25.06 4.61
N LYS A 107 -2.72 25.37 3.60
CA LYS A 107 -4.04 25.95 3.71
C LYS A 107 -5.05 25.07 3.03
N ILE A 108 -5.90 24.44 3.84
CA ILE A 108 -6.99 23.57 3.36
C ILE A 108 -8.21 24.46 3.09
N LYS A 109 -8.78 24.31 1.90
CA LYS A 109 -10.01 24.96 1.47
C LYS A 109 -10.94 23.94 0.83
N GLU A 110 -12.15 24.36 0.48
CA GLU A 110 -13.12 23.50 -0.19
C GLU A 110 -12.64 23.07 -1.59
N GLU A 111 -11.96 23.96 -2.30
CA GLU A 111 -11.41 23.66 -3.62
C GLU A 111 -10.24 22.67 -3.60
N GLY A 112 -9.44 22.64 -2.52
CA GLY A 112 -8.26 21.80 -2.38
C GLY A 112 -7.26 22.35 -1.37
N VAL A 113 -5.99 22.00 -1.51
CA VAL A 113 -4.92 22.34 -0.58
C VAL A 113 -3.83 23.14 -1.26
N TYR A 114 -3.46 24.28 -0.66
CA TYR A 114 -2.31 25.09 -1.04
C TYR A 114 -1.15 24.77 -0.10
N PHE A 115 0.02 24.50 -0.64
CA PHE A 115 1.21 24.15 0.13
C PHE A 115 2.49 24.47 -0.64
N ASN A 116 3.64 24.34 0.03
CA ASN A 116 4.94 24.55 -0.60
C ASN A 116 5.64 23.21 -0.84
N SER A 117 6.25 23.05 -2.01
CA SER A 117 7.10 21.90 -2.33
C SER A 117 8.24 21.77 -1.31
N HIS A 118 8.47 20.56 -0.81
CA HIS A 118 9.57 20.26 0.10
C HIS A 118 10.96 20.23 -0.60
N ILE A 119 10.99 20.27 -1.93
CA ILE A 119 12.24 20.23 -2.71
C ILE A 119 12.76 21.63 -2.98
N ASP A 120 11.90 22.53 -3.47
CA ASP A 120 12.29 23.85 -3.97
C ASP A 120 11.47 25.02 -3.40
N GLY A 121 10.52 24.71 -2.50
CA GLY A 121 9.68 25.72 -1.83
C GLY A 121 8.63 26.37 -2.72
N ARG A 122 8.49 25.98 -3.99
CA ARG A 122 7.47 26.55 -4.89
C ARG A 122 6.06 26.27 -4.37
N LYS A 123 5.15 27.21 -4.61
CA LYS A 123 3.74 27.04 -4.26
C LYS A 123 3.08 26.03 -5.18
N ILE A 124 2.36 25.08 -4.61
CA ILE A 124 1.60 24.04 -5.31
C ILE A 124 0.16 24.08 -4.81
N PHE A 125 -0.77 23.93 -5.74
CA PHE A 125 -2.16 23.63 -5.45
C PHE A 125 -2.45 22.18 -5.84
N MET A 126 -3.15 21.44 -4.99
CA MET A 126 -3.63 20.10 -5.27
C MET A 126 -5.03 19.94 -4.71
N GLY A 127 -5.96 19.59 -5.56
CA GLY A 127 -7.33 19.24 -5.22
C GLY A 127 -7.75 17.96 -5.90
N PRO A 128 -9.04 17.61 -5.82
CA PRO A 128 -9.57 16.40 -6.45
C PRO A 128 -9.26 16.29 -7.94
N GLU A 129 -9.51 17.32 -8.71
CA GLU A 129 -9.30 17.33 -10.16
C GLU A 129 -7.81 17.23 -10.50
N GLU A 130 -6.96 18.01 -9.83
CA GLU A 130 -5.51 17.99 -10.05
C GLU A 130 -4.91 16.62 -9.73
N SER A 131 -5.32 16.01 -8.62
CA SER A 131 -4.87 14.66 -8.25
C SER A 131 -5.27 13.63 -9.31
N MET A 132 -6.50 13.66 -9.81
CA MET A 132 -6.95 12.76 -10.88
C MET A 132 -6.19 13.01 -12.19
N GLN A 133 -5.96 14.26 -12.58
CA GLN A 133 -5.20 14.63 -13.78
C GLN A 133 -3.75 14.12 -13.69
N ILE A 134 -3.09 14.29 -12.55
CA ILE A 134 -1.73 13.78 -12.32
C ILE A 134 -1.71 12.25 -12.43
N GLN A 135 -2.63 11.55 -11.76
CA GLN A 135 -2.69 10.09 -11.81
C GLN A 135 -3.04 9.56 -13.20
N SER A 136 -3.89 10.26 -13.96
CA SER A 136 -4.16 9.96 -15.37
C SER A 136 -2.91 10.11 -16.25
N ASN A 137 -2.10 11.15 -16.02
CA ASN A 137 -0.82 11.35 -16.70
C ASN A 137 0.21 10.27 -16.34
N LEU A 138 0.22 9.81 -15.09
CA LEU A 138 1.02 8.69 -14.63
C LEU A 138 0.53 7.35 -15.19
N ALA A 139 -0.73 7.28 -15.59
CA ALA A 139 -1.41 6.14 -16.19
C ALA A 139 -1.37 4.86 -15.33
N SER A 140 -1.49 5.00 -14.01
CA SER A 140 -1.56 3.85 -13.11
C SER A 140 -2.77 2.96 -13.41
N THR A 141 -2.74 1.73 -12.95
CA THR A 141 -3.87 0.80 -13.06
C THR A 141 -5.01 1.21 -12.14
N ILE A 142 -4.65 1.56 -10.89
CA ILE A 142 -5.58 1.98 -9.84
C ILE A 142 -5.14 3.35 -9.34
N ALA A 143 -6.06 4.31 -9.35
CA ALA A 143 -5.90 5.63 -8.77
C ALA A 143 -6.67 5.73 -7.45
N MET A 144 -6.08 6.40 -6.46
CA MET A 144 -6.75 6.71 -5.19
C MET A 144 -7.42 8.07 -5.28
N ALA A 145 -8.64 8.18 -4.76
CA ALA A 145 -9.31 9.46 -4.64
C ALA A 145 -8.56 10.41 -3.69
N PHE A 146 -8.60 11.71 -3.99
CA PHE A 146 -7.99 12.73 -3.14
C PHE A 146 -8.84 12.92 -1.88
N ASP A 147 -8.23 12.79 -0.71
CA ASP A 147 -8.87 12.83 0.58
C ASP A 147 -8.16 13.77 1.55
N GLU A 148 -8.82 14.15 2.61
CA GLU A 148 -8.19 14.77 3.77
C GLU A 148 -7.91 13.69 4.82
N CYS A 149 -6.64 13.55 5.21
CA CYS A 149 -6.22 12.68 6.31
C CYS A 149 -6.08 13.51 7.58
N PRO A 150 -7.07 13.50 8.49
CA PRO A 150 -7.01 14.24 9.75
C PRO A 150 -5.87 13.73 10.64
N PRO A 151 -5.29 14.59 11.50
CA PRO A 151 -4.34 14.16 12.50
C PRO A 151 -5.01 13.26 13.55
N HIS A 152 -4.21 12.46 14.23
CA HIS A 152 -4.65 11.73 15.42
C HIS A 152 -3.87 12.21 16.66
N PRO A 153 -4.54 12.57 17.77
CA PRO A 153 -6.00 12.68 17.93
C PRO A 153 -6.57 13.93 17.23
N ALA A 154 -7.85 13.88 16.89
CA ALA A 154 -8.62 15.02 16.38
C ALA A 154 -9.93 15.16 17.16
N THR A 155 -10.48 16.38 17.22
CA THR A 155 -11.81 16.58 17.79
C THR A 155 -12.88 15.98 16.91
N ARG A 156 -13.99 15.56 17.50
CA ARG A 156 -15.13 15.00 16.73
C ARG A 156 -15.65 15.99 15.69
N GLU A 157 -15.76 17.27 16.04
CA GLU A 157 -16.21 18.32 15.12
C GLU A 157 -15.29 18.45 13.91
N TYR A 158 -13.96 18.51 14.14
CA TYR A 158 -12.98 18.54 13.05
C TYR A 158 -13.10 17.30 12.16
N MET A 159 -13.20 16.11 12.78
CA MET A 159 -13.33 14.85 12.07
C MET A 159 -14.56 14.83 11.17
N GLN A 160 -15.73 15.25 11.67
CA GLN A 160 -16.95 15.30 10.89
C GLN A 160 -16.81 16.24 9.68
N ASN A 161 -16.31 17.45 9.89
CA ASN A 161 -16.09 18.42 8.82
C ASN A 161 -15.11 17.93 7.75
N SER A 162 -14.07 17.22 8.16
CA SER A 162 -13.08 16.61 7.27
C SER A 162 -13.66 15.47 6.44
N VAL A 163 -14.46 14.61 7.06
CA VAL A 163 -15.14 13.50 6.38
C VAL A 163 -16.16 14.01 5.38
N ASP A 164 -16.95 15.02 5.74
CA ASP A 164 -17.93 15.65 4.84
C ASP A 164 -17.23 16.28 3.61
N ARG A 165 -16.07 16.92 3.82
CA ARG A 165 -15.23 17.45 2.73
C ARG A 165 -14.69 16.32 1.86
N THR A 166 -14.16 15.26 2.46
CA THR A 166 -13.65 14.09 1.75
C THR A 166 -14.74 13.45 0.89
N THR A 167 -15.96 13.38 1.36
CA THR A 167 -17.11 12.89 0.56
C THR A 167 -17.38 13.78 -0.67
N ARG A 168 -17.37 15.10 -0.51
CA ARG A 168 -17.53 16.04 -1.64
C ARG A 168 -16.37 15.93 -2.62
N TRP A 169 -15.15 15.82 -2.12
CA TRP A 169 -13.96 15.63 -2.95
C TRP A 169 -13.99 14.31 -3.72
N LEU A 170 -14.46 13.22 -3.11
CA LEU A 170 -14.61 11.93 -3.79
C LEU A 170 -15.57 12.01 -4.99
N LYS A 171 -16.69 12.73 -4.85
CA LYS A 171 -17.63 12.95 -5.97
C LYS A 171 -16.95 13.72 -7.12
N ARG A 172 -16.14 14.73 -6.80
CA ARG A 172 -15.35 15.47 -7.78
C ARG A 172 -14.29 14.59 -8.44
N CYS A 173 -13.56 13.76 -7.65
CA CYS A 173 -12.60 12.79 -8.18
C CYS A 173 -13.26 11.84 -9.18
N LYS A 174 -14.43 11.28 -8.84
CA LYS A 174 -15.15 10.37 -9.74
C LYS A 174 -15.55 11.06 -11.04
N ALA A 175 -16.14 12.24 -10.96
CA ALA A 175 -16.55 13.00 -12.15
C ALA A 175 -15.34 13.32 -13.06
N GLU A 176 -14.21 13.74 -12.47
CA GLU A 176 -13.01 14.02 -13.23
C GLU A 176 -12.36 12.76 -13.82
N MET A 177 -12.34 11.64 -13.08
CA MET A 177 -11.87 10.36 -13.60
C MET A 177 -12.70 9.89 -14.81
N ASP A 178 -14.04 9.96 -14.69
CA ASP A 178 -14.94 9.59 -15.80
C ASP A 178 -14.66 10.48 -17.03
N ARG A 179 -14.46 11.78 -16.83
CA ARG A 179 -14.08 12.71 -17.91
C ARG A 179 -12.76 12.35 -18.55
N LEU A 180 -11.72 12.11 -17.73
CA LEU A 180 -10.36 11.80 -18.21
C LEU A 180 -10.32 10.48 -18.96
N ASN A 181 -11.00 9.44 -18.47
CA ASN A 181 -11.07 8.14 -19.12
C ASN A 181 -11.79 8.20 -20.49
N GLY A 182 -12.61 9.22 -20.72
CA GLY A 182 -13.28 9.47 -22.00
C GLY A 182 -12.43 10.27 -23.01
N LEU A 183 -11.26 10.78 -22.65
CA LEU A 183 -10.43 11.59 -23.55
C LEU A 183 -9.63 10.69 -24.53
N PRO A 184 -9.47 11.13 -25.80
CA PRO A 184 -8.79 10.32 -26.82
C PRO A 184 -7.28 10.17 -26.60
N ASP A 185 -6.65 11.05 -25.82
CA ASP A 185 -5.22 11.07 -25.53
C ASP A 185 -4.86 10.48 -24.15
N THR A 186 -5.84 9.87 -23.47
CA THR A 186 -5.62 9.18 -22.20
C THR A 186 -4.85 7.88 -22.43
N ILE A 187 -3.73 7.71 -21.72
CA ILE A 187 -2.87 6.53 -21.86
C ILE A 187 -3.57 5.27 -21.37
N ASN A 188 -4.22 5.36 -20.19
CA ASN A 188 -5.00 4.27 -19.62
C ASN A 188 -6.48 4.68 -19.44
N PRO A 189 -7.34 4.50 -20.46
CA PRO A 189 -8.76 4.86 -20.39
C PRO A 189 -9.60 3.91 -19.51
N GLN A 190 -8.99 2.88 -18.95
CA GLN A 190 -9.62 1.94 -18.01
C GLN A 190 -9.01 2.07 -16.61
N GLN A 191 -8.48 3.24 -16.26
CA GLN A 191 -7.94 3.51 -14.94
C GLN A 191 -9.05 3.40 -13.89
N MET A 192 -8.81 2.57 -12.87
CA MET A 192 -9.76 2.30 -11.79
C MET A 192 -9.65 3.39 -10.72
N LEU A 193 -10.76 3.64 -10.01
CA LEU A 193 -10.82 4.58 -8.89
C LEU A 193 -11.20 3.87 -7.59
N PHE A 194 -10.33 3.96 -6.59
CA PHE A 194 -10.64 3.55 -5.22
C PHE A 194 -10.97 4.78 -4.36
N GLY A 195 -12.10 4.73 -3.65
CA GLY A 195 -12.47 5.75 -2.67
C GLY A 195 -11.87 5.45 -1.30
N ILE A 196 -11.77 6.50 -0.46
CA ILE A 196 -11.16 6.38 0.87
C ILE A 196 -12.19 6.72 1.95
N ASN A 197 -12.45 5.74 2.83
CA ASN A 197 -13.20 5.93 4.05
C ASN A 197 -12.30 6.60 5.09
N GLN A 198 -12.79 7.68 5.69
CA GLN A 198 -12.16 8.40 6.78
C GLN A 198 -13.08 8.42 8.01
N GLY A 199 -12.60 8.89 9.15
CA GLY A 199 -13.39 8.99 10.38
C GLY A 199 -12.58 8.76 11.66
N GLY A 200 -11.24 8.59 11.56
CA GLY A 200 -10.37 8.32 12.70
C GLY A 200 -10.83 7.07 13.47
N THR A 201 -10.90 7.18 14.79
CA THR A 201 -11.41 6.12 15.68
C THR A 201 -12.87 6.35 16.11
N PHE A 202 -13.61 7.24 15.43
CA PHE A 202 -15.04 7.46 15.67
C PHE A 202 -15.86 6.46 14.86
N GLU A 203 -16.33 5.40 15.51
CA GLU A 203 -17.04 4.28 14.89
C GLU A 203 -18.25 4.73 14.06
N ASP A 204 -19.12 5.57 14.63
CA ASP A 204 -20.33 6.05 13.96
C ASP A 204 -20.04 6.92 12.72
N ILE A 205 -19.00 7.76 12.77
CA ILE A 205 -18.54 8.56 11.63
C ILE A 205 -18.01 7.64 10.52
N ARG A 206 -17.21 6.62 10.87
CA ARG A 206 -16.70 5.61 9.93
C ARG A 206 -17.82 4.87 9.22
N ILE A 207 -18.79 4.37 9.98
CA ILE A 207 -19.94 3.62 9.45
C ILE A 207 -20.77 4.49 8.51
N GLU A 208 -21.10 5.70 8.94
CA GLU A 208 -21.90 6.61 8.11
C GLU A 208 -21.16 6.98 6.82
N HIS A 209 -19.87 7.28 6.91
CA HIS A 209 -19.06 7.57 5.73
C HIS A 209 -18.94 6.34 4.79
N ALA A 210 -18.79 5.13 5.33
CA ALA A 210 -18.79 3.91 4.52
C ALA A 210 -20.08 3.74 3.72
N LYS A 211 -21.23 3.99 4.35
CA LYS A 211 -22.54 3.97 3.66
C LYS A 211 -22.65 5.02 2.56
N GLN A 212 -22.13 6.23 2.80
CA GLN A 212 -22.16 7.31 1.81
C GLN A 212 -21.30 7.01 0.59
N ILE A 213 -20.06 6.51 0.79
CA ILE A 213 -19.15 6.26 -0.33
C ILE A 213 -19.51 5.02 -1.14
N ARG A 214 -20.12 3.99 -0.55
CA ARG A 214 -20.59 2.83 -1.30
C ARG A 214 -21.64 3.16 -2.37
N GLU A 215 -22.46 4.20 -2.16
CA GLU A 215 -23.47 4.65 -3.12
C GLU A 215 -22.86 5.21 -4.42
N LEU A 216 -21.55 5.47 -4.44
CA LEU A 216 -20.87 5.97 -5.63
C LEU A 216 -20.41 4.86 -6.58
N ASP A 217 -20.57 3.59 -6.22
CA ASP A 217 -20.20 2.40 -7.02
C ASP A 217 -18.78 2.51 -7.61
N LEU A 218 -17.80 2.52 -6.73
CA LEU A 218 -16.39 2.62 -7.08
C LEU A 218 -15.79 1.23 -7.39
N ASP A 219 -14.60 1.21 -7.97
CA ASP A 219 -13.89 -0.05 -8.28
C ASP A 219 -13.33 -0.75 -7.03
N GLY A 220 -13.12 0.00 -5.96
CA GLY A 220 -12.67 -0.49 -4.66
C GLY A 220 -12.76 0.57 -3.58
N TYR A 221 -12.55 0.17 -2.34
CA TYR A 221 -12.71 1.01 -1.16
C TYR A 221 -11.52 0.85 -0.21
N ALA A 222 -10.97 1.97 0.24
CA ALA A 222 -9.88 1.98 1.19
C ALA A 222 -10.32 2.53 2.55
N LEU A 223 -9.62 2.12 3.61
CA LEU A 223 -9.70 2.73 4.93
C LEU A 223 -8.39 3.52 5.14
N GLY A 224 -8.52 4.84 5.20
CA GLY A 224 -7.42 5.76 5.49
C GLY A 224 -7.47 6.30 6.90
N GLY A 225 -6.41 7.01 7.32
CA GLY A 225 -6.35 7.64 8.63
C GLY A 225 -6.34 6.67 9.81
N LEU A 226 -5.82 5.46 9.59
CA LEU A 226 -5.48 4.46 10.61
C LEU A 226 -3.96 4.21 10.58
N ALA A 227 -3.41 3.57 11.61
CA ALA A 227 -1.97 3.43 11.84
C ALA A 227 -1.25 4.80 11.91
N VAL A 228 -1.90 5.78 12.51
CA VAL A 228 -1.39 7.16 12.67
C VAL A 228 -1.21 7.57 14.13
N GLY A 229 -1.27 6.60 15.07
CA GLY A 229 -1.02 6.81 16.50
C GLY A 229 -2.01 6.15 17.45
N GLU A 230 -3.11 5.61 16.96
CA GLU A 230 -4.04 4.79 17.73
C GLU A 230 -3.41 3.43 18.09
N SER A 231 -4.00 2.73 19.07
CA SER A 231 -3.59 1.36 19.39
C SER A 231 -3.98 0.36 18.30
N HIS A 232 -3.31 -0.78 18.25
CA HIS A 232 -3.68 -1.85 17.31
C HIS A 232 -5.10 -2.34 17.57
N GLU A 233 -5.51 -2.45 18.82
CA GLU A 233 -6.85 -2.87 19.23
C GLU A 233 -7.92 -1.90 18.72
N GLU A 234 -7.68 -0.59 18.83
CA GLU A 234 -8.58 0.43 18.26
C GLU A 234 -8.68 0.30 16.75
N MET A 235 -7.55 0.12 16.06
CA MET A 235 -7.53 -0.10 14.61
C MET A 235 -8.35 -1.34 14.24
N TYR A 236 -8.14 -2.47 14.90
CA TYR A 236 -8.88 -3.72 14.63
C TYR A 236 -10.37 -3.57 14.90
N HIS A 237 -10.73 -2.87 15.99
CA HIS A 237 -12.12 -2.57 16.31
C HIS A 237 -12.79 -1.74 15.19
N ILE A 238 -12.12 -0.70 14.70
CA ILE A 238 -12.64 0.12 13.60
C ILE A 238 -12.81 -0.70 12.32
N LEU A 239 -11.88 -1.58 11.99
CA LEU A 239 -12.02 -2.48 10.84
C LEU A 239 -13.24 -3.38 10.97
N GLU A 240 -13.40 -4.03 12.12
CA GLU A 240 -14.52 -4.92 12.41
C GLU A 240 -15.87 -4.21 12.27
N LYS A 241 -15.95 -2.93 12.69
CA LYS A 241 -17.18 -2.13 12.63
C LYS A 241 -17.44 -1.51 11.27
N THR A 242 -16.41 -1.23 10.47
CA THR A 242 -16.55 -0.46 9.23
C THR A 242 -16.65 -1.33 7.98
N VAL A 243 -15.79 -2.36 7.88
CA VAL A 243 -15.71 -3.21 6.68
C VAL A 243 -17.04 -3.84 6.29
N PRO A 244 -17.91 -4.30 7.21
CA PRO A 244 -19.22 -4.87 6.84
C PRO A 244 -20.17 -3.91 6.11
N TYR A 245 -19.91 -2.60 6.15
CA TYR A 245 -20.73 -1.60 5.43
C TYR A 245 -20.18 -1.27 4.03
N LEU A 246 -19.01 -1.78 3.67
CA LEU A 246 -18.45 -1.70 2.33
C LEU A 246 -18.97 -2.87 1.45
N PRO A 247 -19.03 -2.72 0.11
CA PRO A 247 -19.49 -3.79 -0.76
C PRO A 247 -18.58 -5.02 -0.69
N GLU A 248 -19.14 -6.19 -0.44
CA GLU A 248 -18.37 -7.46 -0.34
C GLU A 248 -17.75 -7.85 -1.69
N GLU A 249 -18.44 -7.52 -2.78
CA GLU A 249 -18.02 -7.76 -4.17
C GLU A 249 -16.96 -6.78 -4.69
N LYS A 250 -16.42 -5.95 -3.83
CA LYS A 250 -15.33 -5.00 -4.15
C LYS A 250 -14.14 -5.21 -3.23
N PRO A 251 -12.92 -4.94 -3.70
CA PRO A 251 -11.75 -5.04 -2.83
C PRO A 251 -11.72 -3.95 -1.76
N VAL A 252 -11.23 -4.31 -0.58
CA VAL A 252 -11.03 -3.42 0.55
C VAL A 252 -9.53 -3.26 0.81
N TYR A 253 -9.07 -2.02 0.88
CA TYR A 253 -7.66 -1.67 1.06
C TYR A 253 -7.45 -0.93 2.40
N LEU A 254 -6.59 -1.46 3.26
CA LEU A 254 -6.13 -0.77 4.48
C LEU A 254 -4.80 -0.07 4.20
N MET A 255 -4.84 1.26 4.19
CA MET A 255 -3.71 2.09 3.77
C MET A 255 -2.60 2.15 4.84
N GLY A 256 -1.36 1.97 4.41
CA GLY A 256 -0.18 2.16 5.26
C GLY A 256 0.09 1.06 6.29
N VAL A 257 -0.58 -0.07 6.19
CA VAL A 257 -0.48 -1.21 7.14
C VAL A 257 0.12 -2.43 6.45
N GLY A 258 1.08 -3.15 7.01
CA GLY A 258 1.77 -2.85 8.24
C GLY A 258 2.71 -3.98 8.63
N THR A 259 2.76 -4.34 9.89
CA THR A 259 3.50 -5.52 10.36
C THR A 259 2.81 -6.81 9.93
N PRO A 260 3.50 -7.96 9.90
CA PRO A 260 2.87 -9.25 9.62
C PRO A 260 1.65 -9.53 10.49
N GLN A 261 1.71 -9.21 11.79
CA GLN A 261 0.59 -9.34 12.71
C GLN A 261 -0.60 -8.46 12.28
N ASN A 262 -0.36 -7.18 11.99
CA ASN A 262 -1.43 -6.27 11.57
C ASN A 262 -2.11 -6.75 10.28
N ILE A 263 -1.34 -7.31 9.33
CA ILE A 263 -1.88 -7.86 8.09
C ILE A 263 -2.78 -9.06 8.39
N LEU A 264 -2.31 -10.02 9.17
CA LEU A 264 -3.08 -11.21 9.53
C LEU A 264 -4.39 -10.86 10.25
N GLU A 265 -4.34 -9.94 11.21
CA GLU A 265 -5.52 -9.45 11.93
C GLU A 265 -6.51 -8.69 11.02
N SER A 266 -5.99 -7.96 10.04
CA SER A 266 -6.82 -7.20 9.11
C SER A 266 -7.45 -8.08 8.04
N VAL A 267 -6.74 -9.09 7.54
CA VAL A 267 -7.30 -10.11 6.62
C VAL A 267 -8.48 -10.84 7.28
N GLU A 268 -8.35 -11.19 8.56
CA GLU A 268 -9.45 -11.83 9.33
C GLU A 268 -10.72 -10.97 9.36
N ARG A 269 -10.58 -9.64 9.16
CA ARG A 269 -11.67 -8.66 9.15
C ARG A 269 -12.10 -8.22 7.75
N GLY A 270 -11.66 -8.92 6.72
CA GLY A 270 -12.10 -8.73 5.35
C GLY A 270 -11.30 -7.73 4.51
N VAL A 271 -10.07 -7.39 4.92
CA VAL A 271 -9.19 -6.52 4.13
C VAL A 271 -8.44 -7.33 3.07
N ASP A 272 -8.34 -6.77 1.86
CA ASP A 272 -7.78 -7.42 0.67
C ASP A 272 -6.45 -6.85 0.21
N PHE A 273 -6.20 -5.54 0.38
CA PHE A 273 -5.02 -4.83 -0.10
C PHE A 273 -4.28 -4.18 1.05
N PHE A 274 -2.95 -4.23 0.98
CA PHE A 274 -2.05 -3.66 1.97
C PHE A 274 -0.88 -2.98 1.29
N ASP A 275 -0.34 -1.95 1.94
CA ASP A 275 0.96 -1.37 1.65
C ASP A 275 1.63 -0.95 2.95
N CYS A 276 2.95 -1.01 2.99
CA CYS A 276 3.72 -0.42 4.07
C CYS A 276 5.18 -0.23 3.65
N VAL A 277 5.80 0.80 4.14
CA VAL A 277 7.23 1.05 3.92
C VAL A 277 8.14 0.18 4.81
N TYR A 278 7.58 -0.52 5.81
CA TYR A 278 8.35 -1.26 6.81
C TYR A 278 9.30 -2.31 6.22
N PRO A 279 8.93 -3.17 5.26
CA PRO A 279 9.85 -4.16 4.72
C PRO A 279 11.13 -3.53 4.15
N ALA A 280 10.98 -2.52 3.30
CA ALA A 280 12.11 -1.83 2.69
C ALA A 280 12.86 -0.94 3.70
N ARG A 281 12.13 -0.21 4.57
CA ARG A 281 12.75 0.63 5.60
C ARG A 281 13.56 -0.20 6.58
N ASN A 282 13.00 -1.26 7.14
CA ASN A 282 13.68 -2.14 8.07
C ASN A 282 14.88 -2.83 7.40
N GLY A 283 14.74 -3.28 6.15
CA GLY A 283 15.85 -3.84 5.38
C GLY A 283 17.03 -2.87 5.26
N ARG A 284 16.77 -1.61 4.92
CA ARG A 284 17.81 -0.58 4.86
C ARG A 284 18.47 -0.26 6.20
N HIS A 285 17.84 -0.63 7.32
CA HIS A 285 18.39 -0.46 8.67
C HIS A 285 18.91 -1.77 9.28
N GLY A 286 19.14 -2.79 8.45
CA GLY A 286 19.76 -4.04 8.88
C GLY A 286 18.83 -5.05 9.53
N HIS A 287 17.50 -4.88 9.39
CA HIS A 287 16.52 -5.80 9.98
C HIS A 287 15.88 -6.69 8.92
N ALA A 288 15.88 -8.00 9.16
CA ALA A 288 15.21 -9.01 8.36
C ALA A 288 13.91 -9.47 9.02
N TYR A 289 12.87 -9.70 8.22
CA TYR A 289 11.66 -10.41 8.63
C TYR A 289 11.81 -11.89 8.29
N THR A 290 11.49 -12.75 9.25
CA THR A 290 11.51 -14.22 9.06
C THR A 290 10.24 -14.84 9.67
N ASN A 291 10.01 -16.11 9.38
CA ASN A 291 8.95 -16.89 10.04
C ASN A 291 9.15 -17.07 11.55
N TYR A 292 10.34 -16.74 12.04
CA TYR A 292 10.71 -16.80 13.44
C TYR A 292 10.90 -15.43 14.07
N GLY A 293 10.30 -14.40 13.49
CA GLY A 293 10.35 -13.03 13.98
C GLY A 293 11.38 -12.15 13.26
N LYS A 294 11.68 -11.02 13.86
CA LYS A 294 12.53 -9.98 13.28
C LYS A 294 13.98 -10.12 13.78
N MET A 295 14.93 -10.17 12.87
CA MET A 295 16.36 -10.26 13.16
C MET A 295 17.07 -8.92 12.90
N ASN A 296 17.99 -8.52 13.79
CA ASN A 296 18.90 -7.40 13.54
C ASN A 296 20.27 -7.94 13.12
N LEU A 297 20.55 -7.94 11.82
CA LEU A 297 21.81 -8.45 11.28
C LEU A 297 23.03 -7.62 11.63
N MET A 298 22.86 -6.44 12.24
CA MET A 298 23.99 -5.64 12.74
C MET A 298 24.61 -6.22 14.02
N ASN A 299 23.94 -7.15 14.70
CA ASN A 299 24.41 -7.77 15.92
C ASN A 299 25.70 -8.58 15.70
N ALA A 300 26.63 -8.57 16.69
CA ALA A 300 27.92 -9.24 16.61
C ALA A 300 27.77 -10.76 16.48
N LYS A 301 26.72 -11.35 17.05
CA LYS A 301 26.48 -12.81 17.00
C LYS A 301 26.43 -13.38 15.58
N TYR A 302 26.17 -12.53 14.58
CA TYR A 302 26.06 -12.93 13.17
C TYR A 302 27.34 -12.78 12.37
N GLU A 303 28.47 -12.44 13.00
CA GLU A 303 29.74 -12.18 12.33
C GLU A 303 30.30 -13.39 11.58
N LEU A 304 30.10 -14.57 12.15
CA LEU A 304 30.57 -15.84 11.60
C LEU A 304 29.39 -16.75 11.15
N ASP A 305 28.21 -16.20 10.99
CA ASP A 305 27.02 -16.98 10.60
C ASP A 305 27.00 -17.17 9.07
N ASP A 306 27.37 -18.36 8.63
CA ASP A 306 27.42 -18.74 7.20
C ASP A 306 26.08 -19.22 6.63
N ARG A 307 25.02 -19.28 7.46
CA ARG A 307 23.68 -19.68 7.03
C ARG A 307 22.98 -18.56 6.25
N PRO A 308 21.94 -18.89 5.46
CA PRO A 308 21.05 -17.87 4.90
C PRO A 308 20.25 -17.17 6.01
N ILE A 309 19.61 -16.03 5.70
CA ILE A 309 18.74 -15.31 6.65
C ILE A 309 17.65 -16.25 7.20
N GLU A 310 17.07 -17.08 6.34
CA GLU A 310 16.09 -18.08 6.72
C GLU A 310 16.30 -19.36 5.90
N GLU A 311 16.41 -20.50 6.59
CA GLU A 311 16.57 -21.80 5.98
C GLU A 311 15.32 -22.15 5.15
N GLY A 312 15.53 -22.64 3.93
CA GLY A 312 14.48 -22.99 3.00
C GLY A 312 13.86 -21.81 2.24
N CYS A 313 14.18 -20.57 2.58
CA CYS A 313 13.71 -19.40 1.85
C CYS A 313 14.28 -19.37 0.41
N GLN A 314 13.39 -19.21 -0.57
CA GLN A 314 13.75 -19.22 -1.99
C GLN A 314 14.03 -17.82 -2.58
N CYS A 315 14.12 -16.77 -1.75
CA CYS A 315 14.46 -15.45 -2.26
C CYS A 315 15.89 -15.41 -2.85
N PRO A 316 16.16 -14.49 -3.78
CA PRO A 316 17.50 -14.35 -4.38
C PRO A 316 18.62 -14.18 -3.34
N THR A 317 18.33 -13.48 -2.24
CA THR A 317 19.29 -13.25 -1.17
C THR A 317 19.65 -14.53 -0.43
N CYS A 318 18.65 -15.28 0.07
CA CYS A 318 18.90 -16.50 0.85
C CYS A 318 19.51 -17.62 0.02
N ARG A 319 19.19 -17.70 -1.29
CA ARG A 319 19.77 -18.72 -2.18
C ARG A 319 21.27 -18.55 -2.43
N HIS A 320 21.81 -17.33 -2.26
CA HIS A 320 23.15 -17.02 -2.73
C HIS A 320 24.08 -16.46 -1.65
N TYR A 321 23.55 -15.89 -0.56
CA TYR A 321 24.34 -15.11 0.39
C TYR A 321 24.10 -15.52 1.84
N SER A 322 25.19 -15.51 2.62
CA SER A 322 25.14 -15.78 4.06
C SER A 322 24.81 -14.52 4.86
N ILE A 323 24.32 -14.73 6.08
CA ILE A 323 24.13 -13.66 7.07
C ILE A 323 25.42 -12.89 7.32
N ALA A 324 26.55 -13.60 7.49
CA ALA A 324 27.85 -12.98 7.73
C ALA A 324 28.25 -12.01 6.61
N TYR A 325 28.06 -12.41 5.35
CA TYR A 325 28.38 -11.55 4.21
C TYR A 325 27.47 -10.32 4.15
N ILE A 326 26.16 -10.50 4.32
CA ILE A 326 25.20 -9.38 4.34
C ILE A 326 25.55 -8.41 5.49
N ARG A 327 25.82 -8.93 6.68
CA ARG A 327 26.28 -8.12 7.83
C ARG A 327 27.55 -7.34 7.50
N HIS A 328 28.54 -7.96 6.88
CA HIS A 328 29.74 -7.28 6.42
C HIS A 328 29.42 -6.09 5.52
N LEU A 329 28.58 -6.31 4.50
CA LEU A 329 28.17 -5.26 3.57
C LEU A 329 27.44 -4.10 4.28
N LEU A 330 26.55 -4.40 5.22
CA LEU A 330 25.84 -3.40 6.02
C LEU A 330 26.83 -2.57 6.88
N LYS A 331 27.81 -3.24 7.53
CA LYS A 331 28.85 -2.57 8.32
C LYS A 331 29.75 -1.70 7.45
N ALA A 332 30.09 -2.17 6.26
CA ALA A 332 30.86 -1.44 5.27
C ALA A 332 30.07 -0.32 4.56
N LYS A 333 28.76 -0.22 4.83
CA LYS A 333 27.82 0.72 4.17
C LYS A 333 27.74 0.54 2.65
N GLU A 334 27.94 -0.70 2.20
CA GLU A 334 27.77 -1.06 0.80
C GLU A 334 26.28 -1.14 0.42
N MET A 335 25.92 -0.53 -0.71
CA MET A 335 24.52 -0.53 -1.19
C MET A 335 23.99 -1.94 -1.45
N LEU A 336 24.84 -2.88 -1.83
CA LEU A 336 24.45 -4.27 -2.06
C LEU A 336 23.85 -4.89 -0.79
N GLY A 337 24.38 -4.59 0.40
CA GLY A 337 23.84 -5.08 1.67
C GLY A 337 22.39 -4.61 1.88
N LEU A 338 22.11 -3.34 1.62
CA LEU A 338 20.75 -2.79 1.69
C LEU A 338 19.82 -3.47 0.70
N ARG A 339 20.25 -3.61 -0.56
CA ARG A 339 19.46 -4.24 -1.62
C ARG A 339 19.09 -5.68 -1.28
N LEU A 340 20.07 -6.49 -0.87
CA LEU A 340 19.86 -7.91 -0.55
C LEU A 340 18.85 -8.08 0.59
N LEU A 341 18.91 -7.23 1.60
CA LEU A 341 18.01 -7.32 2.75
C LEU A 341 16.60 -6.80 2.41
N VAL A 342 16.50 -5.76 1.59
CA VAL A 342 15.19 -5.29 1.09
C VAL A 342 14.53 -6.36 0.22
N LEU A 343 15.27 -7.02 -0.67
CA LEU A 343 14.76 -8.11 -1.50
C LEU A 343 14.21 -9.27 -0.64
N HIS A 344 14.97 -9.69 0.38
CA HIS A 344 14.50 -10.72 1.30
C HIS A 344 13.20 -10.32 2.01
N ASN A 345 13.13 -9.11 2.55
CA ASN A 345 11.96 -8.64 3.28
C ASN A 345 10.70 -8.54 2.39
N LEU A 346 10.86 -8.02 1.17
CA LEU A 346 9.73 -7.94 0.23
C LEU A 346 9.27 -9.33 -0.21
N TYR A 347 10.21 -10.25 -0.46
CA TYR A 347 9.88 -11.64 -0.76
C TYR A 347 9.13 -12.31 0.39
N PHE A 348 9.56 -12.09 1.64
CA PHE A 348 8.86 -12.58 2.83
C PHE A 348 7.41 -12.12 2.87
N TYR A 349 7.16 -10.82 2.66
CA TYR A 349 5.79 -10.29 2.65
C TYR A 349 4.96 -10.86 1.50
N ASN A 350 5.50 -10.90 0.29
CA ASN A 350 4.79 -11.44 -0.88
C ASN A 350 4.44 -12.93 -0.69
N THR A 351 5.37 -13.72 -0.14
CA THR A 351 5.16 -15.16 0.14
C THR A 351 4.15 -15.37 1.26
N MET A 352 4.19 -14.55 2.32
CA MET A 352 3.18 -14.59 3.38
C MET A 352 1.78 -14.37 2.81
N MET A 353 1.61 -13.47 1.84
CA MET A 353 0.32 -13.26 1.19
C MET A 353 -0.11 -14.46 0.35
N GLU A 354 0.81 -15.19 -0.29
CA GLU A 354 0.50 -16.47 -0.96
C GLU A 354 -0.01 -17.50 0.06
N GLU A 355 0.69 -17.65 1.18
CA GLU A 355 0.29 -18.58 2.27
C GLU A 355 -1.10 -18.21 2.84
N ILE A 356 -1.40 -16.91 3.00
CA ILE A 356 -2.70 -16.43 3.45
C ILE A 356 -3.80 -16.83 2.45
N ARG A 357 -3.60 -16.60 1.15
CA ARG A 357 -4.58 -16.98 0.12
C ARG A 357 -4.85 -18.49 0.12
N GLU A 358 -3.80 -19.29 0.20
CA GLU A 358 -3.91 -20.76 0.29
C GLU A 358 -4.67 -21.20 1.55
N ALA A 359 -4.35 -20.62 2.70
CA ALA A 359 -5.02 -20.91 3.96
C ALA A 359 -6.53 -20.58 3.93
N ILE A 360 -6.92 -19.47 3.28
CA ILE A 360 -8.34 -19.11 3.09
C ILE A 360 -9.03 -20.14 2.18
N GLU A 361 -8.43 -20.50 1.03
CA GLU A 361 -8.97 -21.50 0.12
C GLU A 361 -9.17 -22.87 0.79
N GLN A 362 -8.27 -23.24 1.71
CA GLN A 362 -8.32 -24.49 2.50
C GLN A 362 -9.20 -24.39 3.75
N GLN A 363 -9.89 -23.28 4.01
CA GLN A 363 -10.75 -23.06 5.20
C GLN A 363 -9.99 -23.27 6.53
N ARG A 364 -8.73 -22.85 6.59
CA ARG A 364 -7.87 -22.96 7.77
C ARG A 364 -7.13 -21.68 8.15
N PHE A 365 -7.63 -20.53 7.72
CA PHE A 365 -6.94 -19.26 7.92
C PHE A 365 -6.72 -18.94 9.41
N SER A 366 -7.71 -19.18 10.28
CA SER A 366 -7.56 -18.95 11.72
C SER A 366 -6.44 -19.79 12.34
N ALA A 367 -6.33 -21.07 11.94
CA ALA A 367 -5.24 -21.96 12.38
C ALA A 367 -3.88 -21.46 11.86
N TYR A 368 -3.80 -21.12 10.58
CA TYR A 368 -2.60 -20.57 9.96
C TYR A 368 -2.13 -19.28 10.68
N LYS A 369 -3.06 -18.33 10.92
CA LYS A 369 -2.76 -17.09 11.65
C LYS A 369 -2.14 -17.38 13.01
N LYS A 370 -2.77 -18.26 13.79
CA LYS A 370 -2.27 -18.64 15.10
C LYS A 370 -0.87 -19.23 15.05
N GLU A 371 -0.66 -20.24 14.21
CA GLU A 371 0.64 -20.90 14.03
C GLU A 371 1.74 -19.93 13.59
N LYS A 372 1.40 -19.02 12.66
CA LYS A 372 2.35 -18.01 12.16
C LYS A 372 2.77 -17.05 13.26
N LEU A 373 1.83 -16.52 14.04
CA LEU A 373 2.10 -15.58 15.13
C LEU A 373 2.90 -16.25 16.26
N GLU A 374 2.52 -17.45 16.69
CA GLU A 374 3.24 -18.20 17.73
C GLU A 374 4.70 -18.47 17.31
N ARG A 375 4.92 -18.84 16.05
CA ARG A 375 6.27 -19.06 15.50
C ARG A 375 7.11 -17.78 15.49
N MET A 376 6.53 -16.66 15.08
CA MET A 376 7.21 -15.37 15.05
C MET A 376 7.55 -14.85 16.46
N GLU A 377 6.68 -15.07 17.44
CA GLU A 377 6.93 -14.71 18.84
C GLU A 377 8.04 -15.55 19.48
N SER A 378 8.05 -16.86 19.23
CA SER A 378 9.06 -17.77 19.79
C SER A 378 10.48 -17.46 19.35
N GLY A 379 10.66 -17.02 18.13
CA GLY A 379 11.98 -16.63 17.61
C GLY A 379 12.46 -15.25 18.05
N SER A 380 11.55 -14.36 18.38
CA SER A 380 11.90 -13.02 18.88
C SER A 380 12.55 -13.04 20.27
N ASN A 381 12.45 -14.16 20.98
CA ASN A 381 13.03 -14.37 22.32
C ASN A 381 14.41 -15.06 22.27
N GLN A 382 14.97 -15.36 21.12
CA GLN A 382 16.31 -15.94 20.88
C GLN A 382 17.28 -14.88 20.29
#